data_4b242f1eb15fa525fedef0d258029004
#
_entry.id   4b242f1eb15fa525fedef0d258029004
#
_cell.length_a   1.000
_cell.length_b   1.000
_cell.length_c   1.000
_cell.angle_alpha   90.00
_cell.angle_beta   90.00
_cell.angle_gamma   90.00
#
_symmetry.space_group_name_H-M   'P 1'
#
loop_
_entity.id
_entity.type
_entity.pdbx_description
1 polymer ?
#
loop_
_entity_poly.entity_id
_entity_poly.type
_entity_poly.pdbx_seq_one_letter_code
_entity_poly.pdbx_strand_id
1 'polypeptide(L)'
;MVVDKNEYIVIKNEVLKYGESLCTNEELDSFLKHTDSKLNDFRPTLMIYGAYNAGKSTLLNALFGKDEYAKTGDAPETKDVHEYEYNGYTIYDTPGLNARGEDDIVTTEHLKKSEIVLFVISNNGSLEEEFVYNKISEVVKEKKPLIIVLNNKSGIDENSLEAREVIDKVSINLKKIGERNGIENIESKVDICMVNAKSALKAKLENKQIMLKKSNIIFLEEMIENYFSISGQKEVINALNIYINNFIQNLISKIYSKIDNIELKKVEELITYLEKLKQS
;
A
#
# COMPACT_ATOMS: atom_id res chain seq x y z
N MET A 1 15.87 12.73 6.48
CA MET A 1 17.07 12.80 5.63
C MET A 1 16.66 12.39 4.22
N VAL A 2 17.10 13.12 3.21
CA VAL A 2 16.85 12.79 1.81
C VAL A 2 18.06 11.97 1.39
N VAL A 3 17.92 10.65 1.18
CA VAL A 3 19.00 9.85 0.58
C VAL A 3 19.30 10.47 -0.78
N ASP A 4 20.45 11.12 -0.91
CA ASP A 4 20.89 11.56 -2.22
C ASP A 4 21.43 10.38 -3.04
N LYS A 5 21.61 10.60 -4.33
CA LYS A 5 22.07 9.54 -5.24
C LYS A 5 23.44 8.97 -4.83
N ASN A 6 24.27 9.76 -4.17
CA ASN A 6 25.61 9.35 -3.74
C ASN A 6 25.54 8.48 -2.50
N GLU A 7 24.71 8.86 -1.52
CA GLU A 7 24.44 8.03 -0.32
C GLU A 7 23.87 6.68 -0.72
N TYR A 8 22.92 6.65 -1.67
CA TYR A 8 22.37 5.40 -2.18
C TYR A 8 23.45 4.50 -2.83
N ILE A 9 24.38 5.05 -3.61
CA ILE A 9 25.47 4.28 -4.21
C ILE A 9 26.31 3.59 -3.13
N VAL A 10 26.59 4.28 -2.02
CA VAL A 10 27.32 3.70 -0.88
C VAL A 10 26.51 2.54 -0.27
N ILE A 11 25.24 2.77 0.04
CA ILE A 11 24.36 1.75 0.60
C ILE A 11 24.27 0.53 -0.33
N LYS A 12 24.07 0.75 -1.63
CA LYS A 12 24.01 -0.30 -2.65
C LYS A 12 25.26 -1.18 -2.65
N ASN A 13 26.43 -0.55 -2.62
CA ASN A 13 27.69 -1.29 -2.62
C ASN A 13 27.86 -2.15 -1.36
N GLU A 14 27.47 -1.62 -0.19
CA GLU A 14 27.52 -2.39 1.05
C GLU A 14 26.46 -3.52 1.06
N VAL A 15 25.26 -3.26 0.56
CA VAL A 15 24.22 -4.29 0.41
C VAL A 15 24.69 -5.40 -0.53
N LEU A 16 25.31 -5.09 -1.65
CA LEU A 16 25.90 -6.09 -2.55
C LEU A 16 26.96 -6.92 -1.84
N LYS A 17 27.92 -6.26 -1.19
CA LYS A 17 29.03 -6.92 -0.49
C LYS A 17 28.60 -7.93 0.56
N TYR A 18 27.58 -7.61 1.37
CA TYR A 18 27.11 -8.48 2.45
C TYR A 18 25.87 -9.30 2.06
N GLY A 19 25.07 -8.80 1.13
CA GLY A 19 23.83 -9.44 0.68
C GLY A 19 24.06 -10.76 -0.03
N GLU A 20 25.13 -10.90 -0.82
CA GLU A 20 25.46 -12.13 -1.54
C GLU A 20 25.58 -13.37 -0.63
N SER A 21 26.00 -13.18 0.62
CA SER A 21 26.12 -14.28 1.60
C SER A 21 24.89 -14.49 2.48
N LEU A 22 23.95 -13.54 2.49
CA LEU A 22 22.82 -13.47 3.42
C LEU A 22 21.46 -13.58 2.73
N CYS A 23 21.37 -13.21 1.45
CA CYS A 23 20.14 -13.18 0.68
C CYS A 23 20.15 -14.21 -0.43
N THR A 24 18.98 -14.57 -0.92
CA THR A 24 18.86 -15.24 -2.22
C THR A 24 19.13 -14.24 -3.34
N ASN A 25 19.51 -14.73 -4.52
CA ASN A 25 19.70 -13.88 -5.69
C ASN A 25 18.42 -13.10 -6.01
N GLU A 26 17.24 -13.73 -5.86
CA GLU A 26 15.94 -13.10 -6.11
C GLU A 26 15.66 -11.93 -5.15
N GLU A 27 15.98 -12.07 -3.84
CA GLU A 27 15.82 -11.00 -2.86
C GLU A 27 16.73 -9.80 -3.20
N LEU A 28 17.97 -10.08 -3.58
CA LEU A 28 18.97 -9.06 -3.91
C LEU A 28 18.61 -8.35 -5.20
N ASP A 29 18.26 -9.09 -6.25
CA ASP A 29 17.84 -8.55 -7.54
C ASP A 29 16.56 -7.70 -7.39
N SER A 30 15.59 -8.16 -6.60
CA SER A 30 14.37 -7.41 -6.30
C SER A 30 14.68 -6.09 -5.59
N PHE A 31 15.58 -6.11 -4.60
CA PHE A 31 16.02 -4.90 -3.91
C PHE A 31 16.67 -3.90 -4.87
N LEU A 32 17.65 -4.36 -5.66
CA LEU A 32 18.38 -3.51 -6.58
C LEU A 32 17.47 -2.93 -7.67
N LYS A 33 16.66 -3.78 -8.30
CA LYS A 33 15.73 -3.36 -9.34
C LYS A 33 14.75 -2.30 -8.84
N HIS A 34 14.19 -2.50 -7.64
CA HIS A 34 13.24 -1.55 -7.07
C HIS A 34 13.91 -0.21 -6.76
N THR A 35 15.04 -0.23 -6.07
CA THR A 35 15.74 0.99 -5.65
C THR A 35 16.31 1.77 -6.84
N ASP A 36 16.94 1.09 -7.81
CA ASP A 36 17.45 1.74 -9.03
C ASP A 36 16.30 2.33 -9.86
N SER A 37 15.17 1.63 -9.99
CA SER A 37 13.98 2.14 -10.69
C SER A 37 13.47 3.43 -10.04
N LYS A 38 13.31 3.45 -8.71
CA LYS A 38 12.81 4.63 -7.98
C LYS A 38 13.76 5.82 -8.02
N LEU A 39 15.07 5.59 -8.05
CA LEU A 39 16.06 6.66 -8.17
C LEU A 39 16.20 7.25 -9.58
N ASN A 40 15.88 6.47 -10.59
CA ASN A 40 15.93 6.91 -11.98
C ASN A 40 14.60 7.49 -12.47
N ASP A 41 13.49 7.00 -11.92
CA ASP A 41 12.14 7.43 -12.28
C ASP A 41 11.30 7.57 -10.99
N PHE A 42 11.19 8.80 -10.51
CA PHE A 42 10.46 9.16 -9.28
C PHE A 42 8.93 9.04 -9.43
N ARG A 43 8.43 8.13 -10.27
CA ARG A 43 6.99 7.90 -10.37
C ARG A 43 6.46 7.21 -9.12
N PRO A 44 5.51 7.84 -8.42
CA PRO A 44 4.90 7.21 -7.26
C PRO A 44 4.03 6.03 -7.69
N THR A 45 3.89 5.07 -6.79
CA THR A 45 3.06 3.89 -6.99
C THR A 45 1.90 3.86 -6.01
N LEU A 46 0.75 3.46 -6.52
CA LEU A 46 -0.49 3.29 -5.78
C LEU A 46 -0.80 1.80 -5.69
N MET A 47 -1.05 1.29 -4.50
CA MET A 47 -1.51 -0.08 -4.29
C MET A 47 -3.01 -0.09 -4.04
N ILE A 48 -3.76 -0.87 -4.81
CA ILE A 48 -5.16 -1.17 -4.50
C ILE A 48 -5.19 -2.49 -3.74
N TYR A 49 -5.59 -2.41 -2.47
CA TYR A 49 -5.62 -3.51 -1.53
C TYR A 49 -6.98 -3.58 -0.84
N GLY A 50 -7.31 -4.66 -0.16
CA GLY A 50 -8.52 -4.75 0.64
C GLY A 50 -9.27 -6.07 0.50
N ALA A 51 -10.42 -6.14 1.15
CA ALA A 51 -11.20 -7.35 1.34
C ALA A 51 -11.56 -8.06 0.01
N TYR A 52 -11.68 -9.38 0.10
CA TYR A 52 -12.22 -10.15 -1.01
C TYR A 52 -13.60 -9.60 -1.41
N ASN A 53 -13.86 -9.55 -2.68
CA ASN A 53 -15.12 -9.05 -3.23
C ASN A 53 -15.53 -7.62 -2.77
N ALA A 54 -14.60 -6.81 -2.26
CA ALA A 54 -14.88 -5.42 -1.91
C ALA A 54 -15.12 -4.52 -3.13
N GLY A 55 -14.71 -4.96 -4.31
CA GLY A 55 -14.90 -4.24 -5.58
C GLY A 55 -13.64 -3.50 -6.07
N LYS A 56 -12.44 -4.00 -5.74
CA LYS A 56 -11.14 -3.45 -6.19
C LYS A 56 -11.06 -3.31 -7.71
N SER A 57 -11.28 -4.38 -8.44
CA SER A 57 -11.22 -4.36 -9.91
C SER A 57 -12.30 -3.46 -10.52
N THR A 58 -13.50 -3.39 -9.90
CA THR A 58 -14.54 -2.44 -10.34
C THR A 58 -14.10 -0.99 -10.10
N LEU A 59 -13.45 -0.72 -8.98
CA LEU A 59 -12.90 0.61 -8.67
C LEU A 59 -11.80 0.97 -9.68
N LEU A 60 -10.91 0.03 -9.96
CA LEU A 60 -9.85 0.21 -10.96
C LEU A 60 -10.44 0.53 -12.34
N ASN A 61 -11.41 -0.26 -12.78
CA ASN A 61 -12.13 0.00 -14.05
C ASN A 61 -12.80 1.38 -14.04
N ALA A 62 -13.37 1.80 -12.90
CA ALA A 62 -13.96 3.13 -12.75
C ALA A 62 -12.93 4.26 -12.83
N LEU A 63 -11.75 4.10 -12.23
CA LEU A 63 -10.67 5.07 -12.36
C LEU A 63 -10.25 5.23 -13.81
N PHE A 64 -10.04 4.13 -14.53
CA PHE A 64 -9.67 4.15 -15.95
C PHE A 64 -10.82 4.56 -16.88
N GLY A 65 -12.07 4.47 -16.44
CA GLY A 65 -13.23 4.65 -17.30
C GLY A 65 -13.34 3.61 -18.43
N LYS A 66 -12.84 2.39 -18.17
CA LYS A 66 -12.80 1.28 -19.12
C LYS A 66 -13.43 0.05 -18.49
N ASP A 67 -14.32 -0.62 -19.23
CA ASP A 67 -14.90 -1.88 -18.80
C ASP A 67 -13.92 -3.02 -19.06
N GLU A 68 -13.89 -4.02 -18.16
CA GLU A 68 -13.03 -5.21 -18.25
C GLU A 68 -11.52 -4.94 -18.40
N TYR A 69 -11.06 -3.73 -18.04
CA TYR A 69 -9.64 -3.42 -18.05
C TYR A 69 -8.91 -4.21 -16.95
N ALA A 70 -9.48 -4.23 -15.75
CA ALA A 70 -9.17 -5.23 -14.73
C ALA A 70 -10.31 -6.26 -14.71
N LYS A 71 -9.97 -7.55 -14.69
CA LYS A 71 -10.97 -8.63 -14.65
C LYS A 71 -11.81 -8.55 -13.38
N THR A 72 -13.13 -8.62 -13.56
CA THR A 72 -14.09 -8.60 -12.44
C THR A 72 -14.86 -9.92 -12.45
N GLY A 73 -14.91 -10.64 -11.30
CA GLY A 73 -15.66 -11.87 -11.17
C GLY A 73 -15.86 -12.29 -9.72
N ASP A 74 -16.74 -13.27 -9.51
CA ASP A 74 -17.07 -13.83 -8.18
C ASP A 74 -16.08 -14.96 -7.76
N ALA A 75 -15.17 -15.37 -8.65
CA ALA A 75 -14.06 -16.25 -8.31
C ALA A 75 -12.79 -15.43 -7.98
N PRO A 76 -11.83 -15.94 -7.19
CA PRO A 76 -10.55 -15.26 -6.99
C PRO A 76 -9.80 -15.19 -8.32
N GLU A 77 -10.03 -14.11 -9.08
CA GLU A 77 -9.48 -13.97 -10.44
C GLU A 77 -8.08 -13.38 -10.43
N THR A 78 -7.74 -12.58 -9.41
CA THR A 78 -6.42 -11.99 -9.26
C THR A 78 -5.59 -12.91 -8.39
N LYS A 79 -4.80 -13.79 -9.01
CA LYS A 79 -3.81 -14.63 -8.31
C LYS A 79 -2.45 -13.96 -8.21
N ASP A 80 -2.16 -13.06 -9.14
CA ASP A 80 -0.91 -12.33 -9.25
C ASP A 80 -1.17 -10.84 -9.15
N VAL A 81 -0.16 -10.07 -8.76
CA VAL A 81 -0.24 -8.61 -8.79
C VAL A 81 -0.13 -8.13 -10.22
N HIS A 82 -1.09 -7.32 -10.65
CA HIS A 82 -1.07 -6.69 -11.97
C HIS A 82 -0.67 -5.22 -11.86
N GLU A 83 0.15 -4.78 -12.79
CA GLU A 83 0.61 -3.39 -12.89
C GLU A 83 -0.17 -2.66 -13.99
N TYR A 84 -0.66 -1.46 -13.67
CA TYR A 84 -1.36 -0.58 -14.58
C TYR A 84 -0.73 0.82 -14.56
N GLU A 85 -0.61 1.45 -15.71
CA GLU A 85 -0.18 2.85 -15.79
C GLU A 85 -1.40 3.77 -15.84
N TYR A 86 -1.46 4.75 -14.91
CA TYR A 86 -2.56 5.71 -14.79
C TYR A 86 -2.03 7.11 -14.52
N ASN A 87 -2.28 8.07 -15.41
CA ASN A 87 -1.88 9.48 -15.24
C ASN A 87 -0.42 9.71 -14.82
N GLY A 88 0.50 8.87 -15.29
CA GLY A 88 1.91 8.92 -14.91
C GLY A 88 2.26 8.20 -13.60
N TYR A 89 1.32 7.47 -13.01
CA TYR A 89 1.52 6.64 -11.82
C TYR A 89 1.43 5.16 -12.17
N THR A 90 2.09 4.31 -11.39
CA THR A 90 1.89 2.87 -11.46
C THR A 90 0.87 2.45 -10.41
N ILE A 91 -0.17 1.74 -10.81
CA ILE A 91 -1.15 1.14 -9.90
C ILE A 91 -0.90 -0.36 -9.82
N TYR A 92 -0.74 -0.88 -8.61
CA TYR A 92 -0.72 -2.32 -8.32
C TYR A 92 -2.11 -2.79 -7.91
N ASP A 93 -2.74 -3.65 -8.73
CA ASP A 93 -3.94 -4.39 -8.34
C ASP A 93 -3.52 -5.70 -7.69
N THR A 94 -3.90 -5.90 -6.44
CA THR A 94 -3.48 -7.04 -5.64
C THR A 94 -4.59 -8.04 -5.42
N PRO A 95 -4.26 -9.33 -5.20
CA PRO A 95 -5.22 -10.31 -4.76
C PRO A 95 -6.05 -9.81 -3.58
N GLY A 96 -7.33 -10.16 -3.54
CA GLY A 96 -8.19 -9.83 -2.40
C GLY A 96 -7.73 -10.56 -1.15
N LEU A 97 -7.83 -9.90 0.00
CA LEU A 97 -7.62 -10.53 1.30
C LEU A 97 -8.49 -11.79 1.40
N ASN A 98 -7.86 -12.94 1.33
CA ASN A 98 -8.49 -14.23 1.56
C ASN A 98 -8.19 -14.71 2.99
N ALA A 99 -9.18 -15.31 3.63
CA ALA A 99 -9.02 -15.97 4.93
C ALA A 99 -8.03 -17.16 4.93
N ARG A 100 -7.34 -17.44 3.81
CA ARG A 100 -6.48 -18.62 3.61
C ARG A 100 -4.98 -18.37 3.64
N GLY A 101 -4.51 -17.14 3.85
CA GLY A 101 -3.12 -16.84 4.23
C GLY A 101 -2.02 -16.98 3.16
N GLU A 102 -2.27 -17.55 2.00
CA GLU A 102 -1.24 -17.76 0.97
C GLU A 102 -0.92 -16.48 0.16
N ASP A 103 -1.87 -15.56 0.07
CA ASP A 103 -1.73 -14.32 -0.70
C ASP A 103 -1.00 -13.20 0.07
N ASP A 104 -0.69 -13.41 1.37
CA ASP A 104 -0.15 -12.38 2.27
C ASP A 104 1.31 -12.01 1.95
N ILE A 105 2.12 -12.93 1.43
CA ILE A 105 3.56 -12.68 1.20
C ILE A 105 3.76 -11.73 0.01
N VAL A 106 3.15 -12.05 -1.13
CA VAL A 106 3.26 -11.24 -2.36
C VAL A 106 2.67 -9.84 -2.12
N THR A 107 1.54 -9.78 -1.43
CA THR A 107 0.87 -8.53 -1.08
C THR A 107 1.72 -7.68 -0.13
N THR A 108 2.40 -8.29 0.85
CA THR A 108 3.28 -7.60 1.78
C THR A 108 4.50 -6.99 1.08
N GLU A 109 5.07 -7.67 0.09
CA GLU A 109 6.18 -7.13 -0.69
C GLU A 109 5.75 -5.91 -1.52
N HIS A 110 4.60 -5.97 -2.18
CA HIS A 110 4.08 -4.84 -2.94
C HIS A 110 3.66 -3.69 -2.03
N LEU A 111 3.11 -3.98 -0.84
CA LEU A 111 2.84 -2.97 0.16
C LEU A 111 4.11 -2.18 0.53
N LYS A 112 5.23 -2.85 0.75
CA LYS A 112 6.51 -2.19 1.04
C LYS A 112 7.00 -1.30 -0.10
N LYS A 113 6.74 -1.69 -1.35
CA LYS A 113 7.17 -0.97 -2.56
C LYS A 113 6.25 0.19 -2.95
N SER A 114 5.03 0.26 -2.43
CA SER A 114 4.04 1.29 -2.79
C SER A 114 4.16 2.52 -1.92
N GLU A 115 3.92 3.70 -2.48
CA GLU A 115 3.92 4.98 -1.78
C GLU A 115 2.57 5.28 -1.14
N ILE A 116 1.47 4.91 -1.81
CA ILE A 116 0.10 5.18 -1.36
C ILE A 116 -0.70 3.89 -1.41
N VAL A 117 -1.61 3.71 -0.47
CA VAL A 117 -2.52 2.57 -0.43
C VAL A 117 -3.97 3.03 -0.49
N LEU A 118 -4.72 2.51 -1.45
CA LEU A 118 -6.18 2.53 -1.44
C LEU A 118 -6.67 1.21 -0.84
N PHE A 119 -7.16 1.26 0.37
CA PHE A 119 -7.70 0.07 1.04
C PHE A 119 -9.21 -0.01 0.83
N VAL A 120 -9.65 -0.93 -0.02
CA VAL A 120 -11.05 -1.05 -0.43
C VAL A 120 -11.82 -1.96 0.51
N ILE A 121 -12.86 -1.42 1.11
CA ILE A 121 -13.87 -2.15 1.89
C ILE A 121 -15.26 -1.92 1.27
N SER A 122 -16.22 -2.79 1.56
CA SER A 122 -17.58 -2.65 1.05
C SER A 122 -18.55 -2.48 2.21
N ASN A 123 -19.56 -1.61 2.03
CA ASN A 123 -20.65 -1.49 2.98
C ASN A 123 -21.55 -2.73 3.04
N ASN A 124 -21.38 -3.68 2.11
CA ASN A 124 -22.04 -4.99 2.10
C ASN A 124 -21.00 -6.09 2.34
N GLY A 125 -20.81 -6.55 3.57
CA GLY A 125 -19.98 -7.70 3.89
C GLY A 125 -18.77 -7.38 4.76
N SER A 126 -17.74 -6.69 4.22
CA SER A 126 -16.46 -6.52 4.91
C SER A 126 -16.41 -5.43 5.99
N LEU A 127 -17.49 -4.68 6.16
CA LEU A 127 -17.53 -3.53 7.09
C LEU A 127 -17.32 -3.91 8.56
N GLU A 128 -17.70 -5.13 8.96
CA GLU A 128 -17.63 -5.60 10.34
C GLU A 128 -16.56 -6.65 10.58
N GLU A 129 -15.81 -7.03 9.56
CA GLU A 129 -14.80 -8.08 9.65
C GLU A 129 -13.53 -7.58 10.35
N GLU A 130 -13.31 -8.03 11.58
CA GLU A 130 -12.18 -7.60 12.42
C GLU A 130 -10.81 -7.80 11.71
N PHE A 131 -10.65 -8.86 10.95
CA PHE A 131 -9.40 -9.13 10.23
C PHE A 131 -9.07 -8.03 9.20
N VAL A 132 -10.09 -7.39 8.59
CA VAL A 132 -9.93 -6.27 7.65
C VAL A 132 -9.28 -5.08 8.36
N TYR A 133 -9.76 -4.74 9.55
CA TYR A 133 -9.20 -3.64 10.34
C TYR A 133 -7.80 -3.96 10.90
N ASN A 134 -7.52 -5.23 11.19
CA ASN A 134 -6.16 -5.67 11.51
C ASN A 134 -5.21 -5.40 10.34
N LYS A 135 -5.61 -5.72 9.12
CA LYS A 135 -4.80 -5.42 7.92
C LYS A 135 -4.64 -3.92 7.67
N ILE A 136 -5.67 -3.12 7.90
CA ILE A 136 -5.55 -1.65 7.88
C ILE A 136 -4.51 -1.19 8.90
N SER A 137 -4.52 -1.74 10.12
CA SER A 137 -3.55 -1.38 11.15
C SER A 137 -2.11 -1.75 10.77
N GLU A 138 -1.89 -2.86 10.06
CA GLU A 138 -0.59 -3.23 9.51
C GLU A 138 -0.09 -2.19 8.49
N VAL A 139 -0.96 -1.74 7.58
CA VAL A 139 -0.64 -0.68 6.60
C VAL A 139 -0.28 0.62 7.32
N VAL A 140 -1.04 1.02 8.35
CA VAL A 140 -0.75 2.22 9.14
C VAL A 140 0.61 2.13 9.85
N LYS A 141 0.99 0.93 10.34
CA LYS A 141 2.31 0.71 10.95
C LYS A 141 3.46 0.92 9.97
N GLU A 142 3.26 0.67 8.68
CA GLU A 142 4.22 0.96 7.61
C GLU A 142 4.36 2.47 7.32
N LYS A 143 3.58 3.33 8.01
CA LYS A 143 3.62 4.81 7.90
C LYS A 143 3.36 5.33 6.50
N LYS A 144 2.54 4.63 5.74
CA LYS A 144 2.17 5.01 4.38
C LYS A 144 0.87 5.82 4.37
N PRO A 145 0.74 6.81 3.48
CA PRO A 145 -0.55 7.43 3.19
C PRO A 145 -1.58 6.37 2.82
N LEU A 146 -2.73 6.41 3.49
CA LEU A 146 -3.77 5.41 3.37
C LEU A 146 -5.12 6.07 3.19
N ILE A 147 -5.79 5.75 2.09
CA ILE A 147 -7.19 6.11 1.85
C ILE A 147 -8.02 4.83 1.97
N ILE A 148 -8.95 4.80 2.92
CA ILE A 148 -9.96 3.76 2.99
C ILE A 148 -11.07 4.12 2.00
N VAL A 149 -11.18 3.34 0.94
CA VAL A 149 -12.25 3.48 -0.04
C VAL A 149 -13.42 2.59 0.38
N LEU A 150 -14.47 3.22 0.91
CA LEU A 150 -15.70 2.55 1.24
C LEU A 150 -16.57 2.41 -0.01
N ASN A 151 -16.52 1.25 -0.65
CA ASN A 151 -17.31 0.98 -1.86
C ASN A 151 -18.78 0.81 -1.50
N ASN A 152 -19.57 1.81 -1.85
CA ASN A 152 -21.01 1.90 -1.61
C ASN A 152 -21.80 1.05 -2.60
N LYS A 153 -21.83 -0.25 -2.37
CA LYS A 153 -22.58 -1.19 -3.23
C LYS A 153 -24.09 -1.11 -3.07
N SER A 154 -24.57 -0.61 -1.92
CA SER A 154 -26.00 -0.46 -1.62
C SER A 154 -26.62 0.78 -2.28
N GLY A 155 -25.82 1.71 -2.77
CA GLY A 155 -26.29 2.94 -3.40
C GLY A 155 -26.86 3.95 -2.39
N ILE A 156 -26.35 3.96 -1.16
CA ILE A 156 -26.68 4.95 -0.13
C ILE A 156 -26.32 6.35 -0.64
N ASP A 157 -27.21 7.33 -0.44
CA ASP A 157 -26.88 8.73 -0.77
C ASP A 157 -25.77 9.22 0.17
N GLU A 158 -24.66 9.68 -0.42
CA GLU A 158 -23.45 10.10 0.32
C GLU A 158 -23.70 11.25 1.33
N ASN A 159 -24.75 12.07 1.08
CA ASN A 159 -25.13 13.18 1.95
C ASN A 159 -26.16 12.79 3.02
N SER A 160 -26.60 11.53 3.03
CA SER A 160 -27.60 11.03 3.98
C SER A 160 -27.04 10.80 5.38
N LEU A 161 -27.94 10.71 6.36
CA LEU A 161 -27.57 10.29 7.71
C LEU A 161 -27.02 8.85 7.71
N GLU A 162 -27.58 7.96 6.87
CA GLU A 162 -27.13 6.59 6.74
C GLU A 162 -25.67 6.49 6.28
N ALA A 163 -25.25 7.36 5.34
CA ALA A 163 -23.85 7.41 4.91
C ALA A 163 -22.91 7.82 6.06
N ARG A 164 -23.32 8.80 6.87
CA ARG A 164 -22.56 9.22 8.05
C ARG A 164 -22.44 8.09 9.08
N GLU A 165 -23.54 7.39 9.38
CA GLU A 165 -23.53 6.27 10.30
C GLU A 165 -22.59 5.15 9.85
N VAL A 166 -22.52 4.89 8.54
CA VAL A 166 -21.60 3.89 7.98
C VAL A 166 -20.13 4.33 8.13
N ILE A 167 -19.82 5.60 7.87
CA ILE A 167 -18.48 6.16 8.06
C ILE A 167 -18.08 6.16 9.54
N ASP A 168 -18.99 6.56 10.42
CA ASP A 168 -18.78 6.55 11.87
C ASP A 168 -18.49 5.14 12.38
N LYS A 169 -19.18 4.12 11.83
CA LYS A 169 -18.93 2.71 12.15
C LYS A 169 -17.51 2.27 11.76
N VAL A 170 -17.02 2.70 10.59
CA VAL A 170 -15.64 2.46 10.19
C VAL A 170 -14.67 3.11 11.19
N SER A 171 -14.90 4.36 11.56
CA SER A 171 -14.07 5.10 12.51
C SER A 171 -14.04 4.45 13.90
N ILE A 172 -15.19 3.96 14.38
CA ILE A 172 -15.30 3.23 15.65
C ILE A 172 -14.50 1.93 15.61
N ASN A 173 -14.59 1.18 14.51
CA ASN A 173 -13.86 -0.07 14.36
C ASN A 173 -12.35 0.16 14.25
N LEU A 174 -11.93 1.22 13.52
CA LEU A 174 -10.53 1.66 13.48
C LEU A 174 -10.01 1.96 14.87
N LYS A 175 -10.75 2.75 15.65
CA LYS A 175 -10.35 3.10 17.02
C LYS A 175 -10.17 1.87 17.89
N LYS A 176 -11.13 0.93 17.88
CA LYS A 176 -11.04 -0.32 18.64
C LYS A 176 -9.80 -1.13 18.28
N ILE A 177 -9.50 -1.25 16.98
CA ILE A 177 -8.34 -2.01 16.54
C ILE A 177 -7.03 -1.28 16.81
N GLY A 178 -7.03 0.07 16.72
CA GLY A 178 -5.89 0.90 17.07
C GLY A 178 -5.49 0.71 18.54
N GLU A 179 -6.47 0.77 19.46
CA GLU A 179 -6.26 0.52 20.89
C GLU A 179 -5.65 -0.87 21.14
N ARG A 180 -6.16 -1.92 20.48
CA ARG A 180 -5.63 -3.29 20.60
C ARG A 180 -4.22 -3.45 20.06
N ASN A 181 -3.89 -2.76 18.97
CA ASN A 181 -2.63 -2.90 18.25
C ASN A 181 -1.57 -1.84 18.68
N GLY A 182 -1.88 -1.01 19.69
CA GLY A 182 -0.98 0.01 20.22
C GLY A 182 -0.77 1.19 19.25
N ILE A 183 -1.76 1.50 18.41
CA ILE A 183 -1.74 2.63 17.47
C ILE A 183 -2.67 3.72 18.00
N GLU A 184 -2.10 4.77 18.57
CA GLU A 184 -2.88 5.91 19.05
C GLU A 184 -3.51 6.68 17.88
N ASN A 185 -4.78 7.05 18.04
CA ASN A 185 -5.54 7.89 17.08
C ASN A 185 -5.44 7.39 15.64
N ILE A 186 -5.60 6.07 15.43
CA ILE A 186 -5.50 5.45 14.09
C ILE A 186 -6.47 6.08 13.09
N GLU A 187 -7.64 6.51 13.54
CA GLU A 187 -8.67 7.17 12.74
C GLU A 187 -8.22 8.52 12.16
N SER A 188 -7.26 9.19 12.79
CA SER A 188 -6.67 10.43 12.28
C SER A 188 -5.51 10.23 11.31
N LYS A 189 -5.08 8.98 11.13
CA LYS A 189 -3.95 8.60 10.26
C LYS A 189 -4.41 8.06 8.90
N VAL A 190 -5.71 8.01 8.68
CA VAL A 190 -6.32 7.48 7.47
C VAL A 190 -7.41 8.44 6.97
N ASP A 191 -7.52 8.56 5.67
CA ASP A 191 -8.66 9.24 5.07
C ASP A 191 -9.72 8.21 4.67
N ILE A 192 -11.01 8.58 4.76
CA ILE A 192 -12.12 7.71 4.37
C ILE A 192 -12.88 8.39 3.24
N CYS A 193 -13.03 7.70 2.13
CA CYS A 193 -13.79 8.15 0.97
C CYS A 193 -14.85 7.12 0.59
N MET A 194 -16.13 7.51 0.65
CA MET A 194 -17.23 6.66 0.16
C MET A 194 -17.39 6.85 -1.34
N VAL A 195 -17.36 5.78 -2.12
CA VAL A 195 -17.46 5.79 -3.59
C VAL A 195 -18.38 4.68 -4.06
N ASN A 196 -19.26 4.97 -5.01
CA ASN A 196 -19.97 3.91 -5.74
C ASN A 196 -19.22 3.59 -7.04
N ALA A 197 -18.32 2.61 -6.97
CA ALA A 197 -17.45 2.25 -8.09
C ALA A 197 -18.23 1.78 -9.33
N LYS A 198 -19.32 1.03 -9.16
CA LYS A 198 -20.17 0.56 -10.27
C LYS A 198 -20.87 1.71 -10.98
N SER A 199 -21.44 2.64 -10.21
CA SER A 199 -22.09 3.84 -10.77
C SER A 199 -21.06 4.76 -11.45
N ALA A 200 -19.86 4.89 -10.89
CA ALA A 200 -18.77 5.65 -11.47
C ALA A 200 -18.35 5.10 -12.85
N LEU A 201 -18.10 3.79 -12.92
CA LEU A 201 -17.76 3.14 -14.18
C LEU A 201 -18.85 3.36 -15.24
N LYS A 202 -20.09 3.04 -14.89
CA LYS A 202 -21.22 3.25 -15.79
C LYS A 202 -21.35 4.71 -16.25
N ALA A 203 -21.18 5.65 -15.33
CA ALA A 203 -21.27 7.07 -15.64
C ALA A 203 -20.19 7.54 -16.61
N LYS A 204 -18.95 7.04 -16.47
CA LYS A 204 -17.86 7.35 -17.40
C LYS A 204 -18.10 6.73 -18.78
N LEU A 205 -18.52 5.46 -18.85
CA LEU A 205 -18.81 4.77 -20.13
C LEU A 205 -19.97 5.40 -20.89
N GLU A 206 -21.00 5.86 -20.17
CA GLU A 206 -22.21 6.45 -20.78
C GLU A 206 -22.21 7.99 -20.80
N ASN A 207 -21.09 8.64 -20.40
CA ASN A 207 -20.95 10.09 -20.31
C ASN A 207 -22.05 10.79 -19.46
N LYS A 208 -22.48 10.14 -18.36
CA LYS A 208 -23.54 10.62 -17.47
C LYS A 208 -23.01 11.48 -16.33
N GLN A 209 -22.86 12.78 -16.55
CA GLN A 209 -22.23 13.72 -15.59
C GLN A 209 -22.87 13.74 -14.20
N ILE A 210 -24.21 13.71 -14.11
CA ILE A 210 -24.92 13.72 -12.83
C ILE A 210 -24.63 12.42 -12.03
N MET A 211 -24.62 11.28 -12.71
CA MET A 211 -24.30 9.99 -12.09
C MET A 211 -22.82 9.95 -11.68
N LEU A 212 -21.93 10.49 -12.50
CA LEU A 212 -20.50 10.59 -12.19
C LEU A 212 -20.27 11.39 -10.91
N LYS A 213 -20.90 12.56 -10.80
CA LYS A 213 -20.81 13.41 -9.61
C LYS A 213 -21.37 12.69 -8.37
N LYS A 214 -22.52 12.01 -8.49
CA LYS A 214 -23.13 11.24 -7.39
C LYS A 214 -22.36 9.99 -7.00
N SER A 215 -21.46 9.51 -7.83
CA SER A 215 -20.62 8.34 -7.52
C SER A 215 -19.45 8.67 -6.60
N ASN A 216 -19.17 9.95 -6.40
CA ASN A 216 -18.04 10.49 -5.63
C ASN A 216 -16.64 10.05 -6.11
N ILE A 217 -16.54 9.51 -7.32
CA ILE A 217 -15.25 9.06 -7.87
C ILE A 217 -14.30 10.24 -8.13
N ILE A 218 -14.85 11.39 -8.53
CA ILE A 218 -14.06 12.61 -8.82
C ILE A 218 -13.34 13.05 -7.54
N PHE A 219 -14.03 13.03 -6.40
CA PHE A 219 -13.40 13.37 -5.12
C PHE A 219 -12.28 12.40 -4.74
N LEU A 220 -12.45 11.10 -4.99
CA LEU A 220 -11.37 10.14 -4.79
C LEU A 220 -10.18 10.41 -5.73
N GLU A 221 -10.43 10.74 -7.00
CA GLU A 221 -9.37 11.10 -7.96
C GLU A 221 -8.61 12.35 -7.49
N GLU A 222 -9.32 13.37 -7.02
CA GLU A 222 -8.71 14.57 -6.43
C GLU A 222 -7.88 14.26 -5.18
N MET A 223 -8.36 13.37 -4.30
CA MET A 223 -7.58 12.91 -3.14
C MET A 223 -6.28 12.23 -3.58
N ILE A 224 -6.34 11.33 -4.53
CA ILE A 224 -5.17 10.62 -5.09
C ILE A 224 -4.19 11.64 -5.69
N GLU A 225 -4.67 12.56 -6.51
CA GLU A 225 -3.84 13.61 -7.12
C GLU A 225 -3.21 14.53 -6.08
N ASN A 226 -3.94 14.89 -5.02
CA ASN A 226 -3.41 15.69 -3.92
C ASN A 226 -2.28 14.97 -3.21
N TYR A 227 -2.43 13.68 -2.89
CA TYR A 227 -1.35 12.89 -2.31
C TYR A 227 -0.12 12.85 -3.21
N PHE A 228 -0.29 12.74 -4.51
CA PHE A 228 0.82 12.73 -5.44
C PHE A 228 1.43 14.11 -5.71
N SER A 229 0.64 15.18 -5.70
CA SER A 229 1.12 16.55 -5.98
C SER A 229 1.81 17.20 -4.79
N ILE A 230 1.30 16.99 -3.57
CA ILE A 230 1.88 17.54 -2.33
C ILE A 230 3.15 16.77 -1.95
N SER A 231 3.19 15.51 -2.25
CA SER A 231 4.17 14.56 -1.74
C SER A 231 5.19 14.13 -2.79
N GLY A 232 4.88 14.19 -4.06
CA GLY A 232 5.70 13.87 -5.23
C GLY A 232 7.05 13.20 -4.94
N GLN A 233 8.14 13.93 -5.10
CA GLN A 233 9.49 13.42 -4.85
C GLN A 233 9.75 13.08 -3.38
N LYS A 234 9.18 13.83 -2.43
CA LYS A 234 9.44 13.64 -1.00
C LYS A 234 8.88 12.31 -0.48
N GLU A 235 7.68 11.93 -0.92
CA GLU A 235 7.08 10.65 -0.50
C GLU A 235 7.77 9.45 -1.16
N VAL A 236 8.15 9.57 -2.43
CA VAL A 236 8.95 8.53 -3.10
C VAL A 236 10.28 8.31 -2.37
N ILE A 237 10.95 9.40 -1.98
CA ILE A 237 12.19 9.33 -1.20
C ILE A 237 11.94 8.74 0.18
N ASN A 238 10.89 9.16 0.89
CA ASN A 238 10.55 8.61 2.19
C ASN A 238 10.22 7.10 2.11
N ALA A 239 9.42 6.70 1.13
CA ALA A 239 9.10 5.29 0.92
C ALA A 239 10.35 4.47 0.56
N LEU A 240 11.22 5.02 -0.27
CA LEU A 240 12.51 4.41 -0.61
C LEU A 240 13.38 4.24 0.63
N ASN A 241 13.47 5.26 1.49
CA ASN A 241 14.21 5.20 2.76
C ASN A 241 13.65 4.11 3.69
N ILE A 242 12.33 4.02 3.82
CA ILE A 242 11.68 2.98 4.61
C ILE A 242 12.00 1.59 4.03
N TYR A 243 11.91 1.44 2.71
CA TYR A 243 12.20 0.18 2.04
C TYR A 243 13.65 -0.27 2.26
N ILE A 244 14.62 0.63 2.05
CA ILE A 244 16.06 0.38 2.29
C ILE A 244 16.30 0.00 3.76
N ASN A 245 15.73 0.77 4.69
CA ASN A 245 15.88 0.49 6.11
C ASN A 245 15.31 -0.87 6.51
N ASN A 246 14.16 -1.26 5.98
CA ASN A 246 13.57 -2.57 6.24
C ASN A 246 14.44 -3.70 5.68
N PHE A 247 15.03 -3.51 4.50
CA PHE A 247 15.96 -4.46 3.91
C PHE A 247 17.22 -4.64 4.77
N ILE A 248 17.82 -3.53 5.23
CA ILE A 248 18.98 -3.55 6.13
C ILE A 248 18.63 -4.27 7.45
N GLN A 249 17.46 -4.01 8.05
CA GLN A 249 17.03 -4.72 9.26
C GLN A 249 16.87 -6.23 9.04
N ASN A 250 16.39 -6.63 7.87
CA ASN A 250 16.31 -8.04 7.50
C ASN A 250 17.72 -8.67 7.40
N LEU A 251 18.69 -7.97 6.78
CA LEU A 251 20.08 -8.42 6.75
C LEU A 251 20.66 -8.56 8.16
N ILE A 252 20.45 -7.58 9.02
CA ILE A 252 20.90 -7.62 10.44
C ILE A 252 20.30 -8.85 11.14
N SER A 253 18.99 -9.09 10.98
CA SER A 253 18.33 -10.26 11.58
C SER A 253 18.90 -11.58 11.07
N LYS A 254 19.20 -11.67 9.76
CA LYS A 254 19.84 -12.85 9.17
C LYS A 254 21.28 -13.07 9.69
N ILE A 255 22.03 -11.99 9.95
CA ILE A 255 23.34 -12.04 10.58
C ILE A 255 23.19 -12.63 11.97
N TYR A 256 22.33 -12.08 12.83
CA TYR A 256 22.11 -12.58 14.19
C TYR A 256 21.71 -14.05 14.22
N SER A 257 20.90 -14.50 13.27
CA SER A 257 20.46 -15.91 13.20
C SER A 257 21.58 -16.89 12.80
N LYS A 258 22.65 -16.41 12.17
CA LYS A 258 23.80 -17.22 11.71
C LYS A 258 24.97 -17.24 12.69
N ILE A 259 24.90 -16.46 13.78
CA ILE A 259 25.98 -16.37 14.74
C ILE A 259 25.84 -17.49 15.78
N ASP A 260 26.69 -18.52 15.65
CA ASP A 260 27.12 -19.33 16.78
C ASP A 260 28.24 -18.57 17.51
N ASN A 261 28.05 -18.29 18.73
CA ASN A 261 28.79 -17.61 19.82
C ASN A 261 30.32 -17.26 19.71
N ILE A 262 30.98 -17.39 18.59
CA ILE A 262 32.46 -17.28 18.51
C ILE A 262 33.00 -15.97 17.89
N GLU A 263 32.19 -15.20 17.16
CA GLU A 263 32.67 -13.94 16.55
C GLU A 263 31.81 -12.70 16.86
N LEU A 264 31.18 -12.64 18.02
CA LEU A 264 30.28 -11.55 18.43
C LEU A 264 30.84 -10.15 18.16
N LYS A 265 32.13 -9.93 18.37
CA LYS A 265 32.75 -8.60 18.28
C LYS A 265 32.83 -8.04 16.85
N LYS A 266 33.18 -8.86 15.86
CA LYS A 266 33.22 -8.44 14.46
C LYS A 266 31.82 -8.16 13.91
N VAL A 267 30.85 -8.87 14.42
CA VAL A 267 29.44 -8.71 14.07
C VAL A 267 28.87 -7.45 14.68
N GLU A 268 29.18 -7.12 15.93
CA GLU A 268 28.80 -5.87 16.56
C GLU A 268 29.36 -4.66 15.81
N GLU A 269 30.60 -4.73 15.32
CA GLU A 269 31.18 -3.69 14.47
C GLU A 269 30.43 -3.52 13.14
N LEU A 270 30.04 -4.63 12.50
CA LEU A 270 29.25 -4.61 11.26
C LEU A 270 27.84 -4.05 11.49
N ILE A 271 27.17 -4.48 12.56
CA ILE A 271 25.86 -3.97 12.92
C ILE A 271 25.92 -2.47 13.21
N THR A 272 26.91 -2.03 13.98
CA THR A 272 27.13 -0.60 14.27
C THR A 272 27.33 0.20 12.98
N TYR A 273 28.03 -0.36 12.00
CA TYR A 273 28.21 0.26 10.71
C TYR A 273 26.91 0.36 9.89
N LEU A 274 26.15 -0.74 9.83
CA LEU A 274 24.83 -0.76 9.14
C LEU A 274 23.83 0.18 9.82
N GLU A 275 23.85 0.30 11.13
CA GLU A 275 23.01 1.26 11.86
C GLU A 275 23.40 2.71 11.60
N LYS A 276 24.68 3.01 11.41
CA LYS A 276 25.15 4.34 10.97
C LYS A 276 24.66 4.68 9.56
N LEU A 277 24.69 3.72 8.63
CA LEU A 277 24.14 3.91 7.28
C LEU A 277 22.62 4.17 7.31
N LYS A 278 21.92 3.65 8.31
CA LYS A 278 20.49 3.90 8.52
C LYS A 278 20.18 5.30 9.04
N GLN A 279 21.13 5.93 9.73
CA GLN A 279 20.99 7.27 10.32
C GLN A 279 21.51 8.39 9.41
N SER A 280 22.36 8.05 8.42
CA SER A 280 22.78 8.96 7.36
C SER A 280 21.74 9.10 6.27
#